data_4487201b99761ede97b0a3794336984f
#
_entry.id   4487201b99761ede97b0a3794336984f
#
_cell.length_a   1.000
_cell.length_b   1.000
_cell.length_c   1.000
_cell.angle_alpha   90.00
_cell.angle_beta   90.00
_cell.angle_gamma   90.00
#
_symmetry.space_group_name_H-M   'P 1'
#
loop_
_entity.id
_entity.type
_entity.pdbx_description
1 polymer ?
#
loop_
_entity_poly.entity_id
_entity_poly.type
_entity_poly.pdbx_seq_one_letter_code
_entity_poly.pdbx_strand_id
1 'polypeptide(L)'
;IVIVDGQHRYTAAIENGVSDEEIYLFESYAKASTKELLAEANVEVERWKGEDYIAGATLAKPEDELLQFANSLSLRGFPISTISLILCWDKHKFTSKKLSKLMKGETVNIEYKLERANAFLDAMSNFTDKFVAKNYAINVVIDLSSEMGYKPVCEALSKISRATIQRIEGMTGEENVKNFLKDAINKELGKQKFNHLKP
;
A
#
# COMPACT_ATOMS: atom_id res chain seq x y z
N ILE A 1 18.22 -14.54 -35.99
CA ILE A 1 18.10 -14.62 -34.52
C ILE A 1 16.68 -14.23 -34.15
N VAL A 2 16.02 -15.03 -33.36
CA VAL A 2 14.67 -14.72 -32.83
C VAL A 2 14.84 -14.38 -31.35
N ILE A 3 14.43 -13.16 -30.95
CA ILE A 3 14.47 -12.75 -29.55
C ILE A 3 13.22 -13.34 -28.86
N VAL A 4 13.42 -14.29 -27.96
CA VAL A 4 12.34 -15.00 -27.25
C VAL A 4 11.88 -14.19 -26.04
N ASP A 5 12.79 -13.53 -25.33
CA ASP A 5 12.51 -12.62 -24.22
C ASP A 5 13.30 -11.33 -24.36
N GLY A 6 12.81 -10.25 -23.77
CA GLY A 6 13.46 -8.95 -23.80
C GLY A 6 13.23 -8.14 -25.09
N GLN A 7 12.30 -8.54 -25.97
CA GLN A 7 11.99 -7.83 -27.22
C GLN A 7 11.71 -6.33 -26.98
N HIS A 8 10.90 -5.99 -25.96
CA HIS A 8 10.60 -4.60 -25.64
C HIS A 8 11.84 -3.83 -25.16
N ARG A 9 12.72 -4.51 -24.39
CA ARG A 9 13.99 -3.90 -23.92
C ARG A 9 14.95 -3.66 -25.08
N TYR A 10 15.04 -4.61 -25.99
CA TYR A 10 15.84 -4.48 -27.22
C TYR A 10 15.32 -3.31 -28.07
N THR A 11 14.01 -3.28 -28.38
CA THR A 11 13.41 -2.20 -29.17
C THR A 11 13.64 -0.83 -28.50
N ALA A 12 13.40 -0.73 -27.20
CA ALA A 12 13.63 0.52 -26.48
C ALA A 12 15.11 0.95 -26.47
N ALA A 13 16.05 0.03 -26.40
CA ALA A 13 17.48 0.33 -26.49
C ALA A 13 17.83 0.90 -27.85
N ILE A 14 17.37 0.29 -28.96
CA ILE A 14 17.59 0.77 -30.31
C ILE A 14 16.93 2.15 -30.52
N GLU A 15 15.69 2.34 -30.07
CA GLU A 15 14.99 3.63 -30.18
C GLU A 15 15.70 4.75 -29.40
N ASN A 16 16.42 4.42 -28.34
CA ASN A 16 17.22 5.35 -27.54
C ASN A 16 18.67 5.49 -28.08
N GLY A 17 18.99 4.93 -29.23
CA GLY A 17 20.27 5.11 -29.91
C GLY A 17 21.40 4.26 -29.34
N VAL A 18 21.10 3.21 -28.57
CA VAL A 18 22.09 2.21 -28.11
C VAL A 18 22.51 1.39 -29.34
N SER A 19 23.80 1.28 -29.61
CA SER A 19 24.30 0.51 -30.75
C SER A 19 24.10 -1.01 -30.49
N ASP A 20 23.92 -1.77 -31.59
CA ASP A 20 23.82 -3.24 -31.52
C ASP A 20 25.04 -3.89 -30.84
N GLU A 21 26.21 -3.25 -30.90
CA GLU A 21 27.44 -3.72 -30.27
C GLU A 21 27.44 -3.58 -28.74
N GLU A 22 26.59 -2.72 -28.20
CA GLU A 22 26.40 -2.48 -26.76
C GLU A 22 25.29 -3.34 -26.17
N ILE A 23 24.55 -4.10 -26.99
CA ILE A 23 23.44 -4.93 -26.56
C ILE A 23 23.93 -6.38 -26.44
N TYR A 24 23.95 -6.90 -25.22
CA TYR A 24 24.30 -8.30 -24.96
C TYR A 24 23.06 -9.19 -25.06
N LEU A 25 23.10 -10.15 -26.01
CA LEU A 25 22.08 -11.17 -26.17
C LEU A 25 22.64 -12.50 -25.69
N PHE A 26 21.85 -13.21 -24.89
CA PHE A 26 22.17 -14.58 -24.50
C PHE A 26 21.54 -15.55 -25.50
N GLU A 27 22.37 -16.34 -26.17
CA GLU A 27 21.90 -17.37 -27.07
C GLU A 27 21.59 -18.65 -26.29
N SER A 28 20.38 -19.18 -26.46
CA SER A 28 20.00 -20.46 -25.86
C SER A 28 20.21 -21.58 -26.89
N TYR A 29 20.99 -22.58 -26.52
CA TYR A 29 21.20 -23.82 -27.29
C TYR A 29 20.17 -24.91 -26.94
N ALA A 30 19.08 -24.55 -26.27
CA ALA A 30 18.04 -25.51 -25.90
C ALA A 30 17.39 -26.10 -27.14
N LYS A 31 17.14 -27.42 -27.12
CA LYS A 31 16.39 -28.12 -28.18
C LYS A 31 14.87 -27.87 -28.11
N ALA A 32 14.44 -27.05 -27.18
CA ALA A 32 13.04 -26.69 -26.96
C ALA A 32 12.51 -25.79 -28.10
N SER A 33 11.24 -25.92 -28.42
CA SER A 33 10.58 -25.04 -29.37
C SER A 33 10.46 -23.61 -28.81
N THR A 34 10.34 -22.62 -29.69
CA THR A 34 10.13 -21.21 -29.29
C THR A 34 8.92 -21.06 -28.34
N LYS A 35 7.87 -21.89 -28.52
CA LYS A 35 6.69 -21.88 -27.63
C LYS A 35 6.99 -22.37 -26.22
N GLU A 36 7.81 -23.42 -26.09
CA GLU A 36 8.23 -23.96 -24.81
C GLU A 36 9.14 -22.98 -24.09
N LEU A 37 10.11 -22.37 -24.78
CA LEU A 37 10.99 -21.33 -24.20
C LEU A 37 10.19 -20.09 -23.76
N LEU A 38 9.20 -19.66 -24.55
CA LEU A 38 8.31 -18.56 -24.16
C LEU A 38 7.45 -18.93 -22.94
N ALA A 39 6.97 -20.17 -22.88
CA ALA A 39 6.18 -20.63 -21.72
C ALA A 39 7.04 -20.66 -20.45
N GLU A 40 8.26 -21.20 -20.52
CA GLU A 40 9.20 -21.23 -19.40
C GLU A 40 9.58 -19.81 -18.95
N ALA A 41 9.96 -18.94 -19.88
CA ALA A 41 10.30 -17.54 -19.57
C ALA A 41 9.14 -16.80 -18.90
N ASN A 42 7.90 -17.08 -19.28
CA ASN A 42 6.72 -16.45 -18.67
C ASN A 42 6.31 -17.10 -17.32
N VAL A 43 6.67 -18.34 -17.05
CA VAL A 43 6.43 -19.01 -15.76
C VAL A 43 7.44 -18.57 -14.71
N GLU A 44 8.69 -18.34 -15.10
CA GLU A 44 9.76 -17.90 -14.18
C GLU A 44 9.76 -16.39 -13.92
N VAL A 45 9.04 -15.57 -14.69
CA VAL A 45 8.91 -14.14 -14.42
C VAL A 45 8.06 -13.95 -13.16
N GLU A 46 8.72 -13.61 -12.08
CA GLU A 46 8.04 -13.24 -10.83
C GLU A 46 7.09 -12.07 -11.13
N ARG A 47 5.80 -12.29 -10.96
CA ARG A 47 4.81 -11.24 -11.20
C ARG A 47 5.04 -10.12 -10.20
N TRP A 48 5.08 -8.90 -10.68
CA TRP A 48 5.16 -7.73 -9.83
C TRP A 48 4.10 -7.78 -8.73
N LYS A 49 4.55 -7.62 -7.50
CA LYS A 49 3.69 -7.46 -6.32
C LYS A 49 3.27 -5.99 -6.18
N GLY A 50 2.38 -5.71 -5.26
CA GLY A 50 1.92 -4.34 -5.01
C GLY A 50 3.07 -3.38 -4.69
N GLU A 51 4.06 -3.83 -3.94
CA GLU A 51 5.27 -3.11 -3.57
C GLU A 51 6.13 -2.71 -4.78
N ASP A 52 6.28 -3.60 -5.76
CA ASP A 52 7.05 -3.33 -6.98
C ASP A 52 6.39 -2.22 -7.82
N TYR A 53 5.05 -2.23 -7.91
CA TYR A 53 4.30 -1.18 -8.58
C TYR A 53 4.43 0.17 -7.87
N ILE A 54 4.46 0.19 -6.54
CA ILE A 54 4.65 1.42 -5.77
C ILE A 54 6.06 1.95 -6.01
N ALA A 55 7.08 1.11 -5.86
CA ALA A 55 8.48 1.48 -6.08
C ALA A 55 8.70 2.00 -7.51
N GLY A 56 8.21 1.28 -8.53
CA GLY A 56 8.32 1.68 -9.93
C GLY A 56 7.61 3.00 -10.23
N ALA A 57 6.40 3.22 -9.70
CA ALA A 57 5.68 4.48 -9.87
C ALA A 57 6.39 5.66 -9.18
N THR A 58 6.97 5.42 -7.99
CA THR A 58 7.75 6.44 -7.26
C THR A 58 9.01 6.82 -8.03
N LEU A 59 9.70 5.85 -8.64
CA LEU A 59 10.86 6.13 -9.50
C LEU A 59 10.47 6.93 -10.75
N ALA A 60 9.31 6.64 -11.34
CA ALA A 60 8.82 7.37 -12.52
C ALA A 60 8.37 8.81 -12.19
N LYS A 61 7.97 9.09 -10.95
CA LYS A 61 7.50 10.41 -10.49
C LYS A 61 8.03 10.70 -9.08
N PRO A 62 9.32 10.99 -8.94
CA PRO A 62 9.97 11.14 -7.63
C PRO A 62 9.48 12.35 -6.83
N GLU A 63 8.87 13.36 -7.47
CA GLU A 63 8.33 14.56 -6.80
C GLU A 63 6.88 14.40 -6.34
N ASP A 64 6.25 13.23 -6.60
CA ASP A 64 4.85 13.00 -6.23
C ASP A 64 4.75 12.61 -4.76
N GLU A 65 4.21 13.51 -3.93
CA GLU A 65 4.07 13.29 -2.47
C GLU A 65 3.24 12.06 -2.12
N LEU A 66 2.19 11.76 -2.90
CA LEU A 66 1.36 10.57 -2.70
C LEU A 66 2.20 9.30 -2.87
N LEU A 67 3.02 9.25 -3.93
CA LEU A 67 3.85 8.08 -4.23
C LEU A 67 4.98 7.92 -3.22
N GLN A 68 5.61 9.02 -2.80
CA GLN A 68 6.62 8.99 -1.74
C GLN A 68 6.03 8.49 -0.42
N PHE A 69 4.85 8.99 -0.04
CA PHE A 69 4.16 8.54 1.16
C PHE A 69 3.79 7.05 1.07
N ALA A 70 3.21 6.62 -0.06
CA ALA A 70 2.88 5.22 -0.29
C ALA A 70 4.11 4.30 -0.23
N ASN A 71 5.23 4.74 -0.81
CA ASN A 71 6.48 3.99 -0.79
C ASN A 71 7.06 3.86 0.64
N SER A 72 6.97 4.92 1.45
CA SER A 72 7.40 4.86 2.84
C SER A 72 6.63 3.81 3.65
N LEU A 73 5.32 3.67 3.42
CA LEU A 73 4.50 2.62 4.03
C LEU A 73 4.81 1.23 3.48
N SER A 74 5.04 1.13 2.17
CA SER A 74 5.42 -0.13 1.51
C SER A 74 6.73 -0.69 2.08
N LEU A 75 7.73 0.17 2.30
CA LEU A 75 9.01 -0.21 2.92
C LEU A 75 8.86 -0.68 4.39
N ARG A 76 7.80 -0.26 5.07
CA ARG A 76 7.42 -0.75 6.40
C ARG A 76 6.62 -2.05 6.37
N GLY A 77 6.39 -2.62 5.18
CA GLY A 77 5.67 -3.89 4.97
C GLY A 77 4.16 -3.76 4.88
N PHE A 78 3.63 -2.56 4.62
CA PHE A 78 2.19 -2.38 4.43
C PHE A 78 1.75 -2.87 3.04
N PRO A 79 0.75 -3.76 2.96
CA PRO A 79 0.18 -4.18 1.68
C PRO A 79 -0.48 -3.01 0.93
N ILE A 80 -0.45 -3.04 -0.40
CA ILE A 80 -1.05 -1.98 -1.24
C ILE A 80 -2.52 -1.71 -0.90
N SER A 81 -3.29 -2.73 -0.49
CA SER A 81 -4.68 -2.59 -0.07
C SER A 81 -4.84 -1.76 1.21
N THR A 82 -3.93 -1.96 2.18
CA THR A 82 -3.90 -1.16 3.42
C THR A 82 -3.44 0.25 3.12
N ILE A 83 -2.43 0.44 2.28
CA ILE A 83 -1.97 1.76 1.83
C ILE A 83 -3.13 2.52 1.16
N SER A 84 -3.91 1.85 0.29
CA SER A 84 -5.10 2.44 -0.31
C SER A 84 -6.15 2.88 0.72
N LEU A 85 -6.39 2.06 1.75
CA LEU A 85 -7.29 2.42 2.84
C LEU A 85 -6.78 3.63 3.64
N ILE A 86 -5.50 3.66 3.96
CA ILE A 86 -4.89 4.79 4.70
C ILE A 86 -5.01 6.09 3.92
N LEU A 87 -4.64 6.08 2.65
CA LEU A 87 -4.61 7.26 1.79
C LEU A 87 -6.00 7.72 1.34
N CYS A 88 -6.85 6.79 0.92
CA CYS A 88 -8.07 7.06 0.19
C CYS A 88 -9.35 6.70 0.96
N TRP A 89 -9.22 5.97 2.08
CA TRP A 89 -10.34 5.34 2.78
C TRP A 89 -11.18 4.41 1.90
N ASP A 90 -10.53 3.86 0.87
CA ASP A 90 -11.10 2.91 -0.07
C ASP A 90 -9.99 2.03 -0.65
N LYS A 91 -10.10 0.72 -0.47
CA LYS A 91 -9.09 -0.26 -0.93
C LYS A 91 -8.97 -0.36 -2.47
N HIS A 92 -9.89 0.24 -3.22
CA HIS A 92 -9.92 0.18 -4.68
C HIS A 92 -9.43 1.47 -5.35
N LYS A 93 -9.07 2.50 -4.60
CA LYS A 93 -8.65 3.80 -5.16
C LYS A 93 -7.17 3.86 -5.51
N PHE A 94 -6.30 3.19 -4.76
CA PHE A 94 -4.87 3.10 -5.00
C PHE A 94 -4.51 1.64 -5.32
N THR A 95 -4.29 1.32 -6.60
CA THR A 95 -4.15 -0.07 -7.08
C THR A 95 -2.96 -0.23 -8.02
N SER A 96 -2.42 -1.45 -8.13
CA SER A 96 -1.34 -1.78 -9.08
C SER A 96 -1.68 -1.37 -10.51
N LYS A 97 -2.94 -1.52 -10.95
CA LYS A 97 -3.39 -1.10 -12.28
C LYS A 97 -3.25 0.42 -12.50
N LYS A 98 -3.58 1.23 -11.50
CA LYS A 98 -3.42 2.69 -11.56
C LYS A 98 -1.95 3.10 -11.54
N LEU A 99 -1.15 2.43 -10.70
CA LEU A 99 0.30 2.66 -10.64
C LEU A 99 1.00 2.30 -11.95
N SER A 100 0.63 1.18 -12.57
CA SER A 100 1.13 0.80 -13.91
C SER A 100 0.83 1.88 -14.96
N LYS A 101 -0.35 2.52 -14.91
CA LYS A 101 -0.69 3.64 -15.80
C LYS A 101 0.18 4.87 -15.55
N LEU A 102 0.40 5.22 -14.28
CA LEU A 102 1.29 6.33 -13.89
C LEU A 102 2.72 6.12 -14.41
N MET A 103 3.23 4.89 -14.33
CA MET A 103 4.56 4.53 -14.87
C MET A 103 4.65 4.70 -16.39
N LYS A 104 3.54 4.52 -17.11
CA LYS A 104 3.44 4.73 -18.56
C LYS A 104 3.24 6.20 -18.95
N GLY A 105 3.28 7.13 -17.99
CA GLY A 105 3.05 8.55 -18.22
C GLY A 105 1.57 8.94 -18.37
N GLU A 106 0.63 8.00 -18.14
CA GLU A 106 -0.79 8.33 -18.20
C GLU A 106 -1.20 9.17 -16.97
N THR A 107 -2.14 10.09 -17.17
CA THR A 107 -2.76 10.83 -16.06
C THR A 107 -3.76 9.93 -15.34
N VAL A 108 -3.59 9.77 -14.04
CA VAL A 108 -4.50 8.99 -13.20
C VAL A 108 -4.95 9.86 -12.03
N ASN A 109 -6.26 10.03 -11.89
CA ASN A 109 -6.81 10.71 -10.73
C ASN A 109 -6.96 9.73 -9.57
N ILE A 110 -6.30 10.04 -8.44
CA ILE A 110 -6.42 9.34 -7.16
C ILE A 110 -6.79 10.38 -6.10
N GLU A 111 -8.01 10.31 -5.62
CA GLU A 111 -8.43 11.15 -4.48
C GLU A 111 -7.80 10.61 -3.20
N TYR A 112 -7.01 11.41 -2.54
CA TYR A 112 -6.36 11.09 -1.28
C TYR A 112 -6.35 12.28 -0.32
N LYS A 113 -6.11 12.02 0.97
CA LYS A 113 -6.02 13.06 2.00
C LYS A 113 -4.87 12.75 2.95
N LEU A 114 -3.69 13.33 2.70
CA LEU A 114 -2.49 13.13 3.53
C LEU A 114 -2.69 13.56 4.98
N GLU A 115 -3.40 14.67 5.22
CA GLU A 115 -3.70 15.10 6.59
C GLU A 115 -4.40 14.01 7.41
N ARG A 116 -5.39 13.34 6.80
CA ARG A 116 -6.13 12.26 7.44
C ARG A 116 -5.28 11.00 7.60
N ALA A 117 -4.48 10.67 6.59
CA ALA A 117 -3.57 9.54 6.63
C ALA A 117 -2.52 9.71 7.75
N ASN A 118 -1.93 10.88 7.86
CA ASN A 118 -0.98 11.21 8.93
C ASN A 118 -1.67 11.13 10.31
N ALA A 119 -2.83 11.75 10.48
CA ALA A 119 -3.58 11.70 11.74
C ALA A 119 -3.89 10.27 12.19
N PHE A 120 -4.22 9.37 11.25
CA PHE A 120 -4.39 7.96 11.52
C PHE A 120 -3.09 7.28 11.95
N LEU A 121 -2.01 7.47 11.22
CA LEU A 121 -0.71 6.85 11.55
C LEU A 121 -0.16 7.36 12.90
N ASP A 122 -0.32 8.65 13.18
CA ASP A 122 0.07 9.24 14.46
C ASP A 122 -0.75 8.63 15.61
N ALA A 123 -2.07 8.49 15.42
CA ALA A 123 -2.93 7.86 16.41
C ALA A 123 -2.60 6.39 16.66
N MET A 124 -2.10 5.69 15.63
CA MET A 124 -1.68 4.28 15.69
C MET A 124 -0.21 4.10 16.08
N SER A 125 0.53 5.15 16.39
CA SER A 125 1.98 5.10 16.64
C SER A 125 2.39 4.20 17.82
N ASN A 126 1.48 3.93 18.74
CA ASN A 126 1.70 3.01 19.86
C ASN A 126 1.44 1.53 19.52
N PHE A 127 0.87 1.24 18.34
CA PHE A 127 0.65 -0.10 17.82
C PHE A 127 1.83 -0.55 16.95
N THR A 128 2.02 -1.86 16.81
CA THR A 128 3.03 -2.39 15.91
C THR A 128 2.62 -2.22 14.44
N ASP A 129 3.59 -2.00 13.55
CA ASP A 129 3.35 -1.93 12.10
C ASP A 129 2.62 -3.18 11.59
N LYS A 130 2.96 -4.35 12.14
CA LYS A 130 2.28 -5.62 11.82
C LYS A 130 0.77 -5.58 12.12
N PHE A 131 0.36 -4.87 13.16
CA PHE A 131 -1.06 -4.70 13.50
C PHE A 131 -1.70 -3.65 12.59
N VAL A 132 -1.07 -2.48 12.44
CA VAL A 132 -1.57 -1.37 11.62
C VAL A 132 -1.70 -1.76 10.15
N ALA A 133 -0.82 -2.65 9.64
CA ALA A 133 -0.87 -3.16 8.27
C ALA A 133 -2.10 -4.04 7.97
N LYS A 134 -2.94 -4.36 8.96
CA LYS A 134 -4.14 -5.18 8.76
C LYS A 134 -5.34 -4.33 8.37
N ASN A 135 -5.96 -4.62 7.25
CA ASN A 135 -7.10 -3.88 6.72
C ASN A 135 -8.23 -3.67 7.73
N TYR A 136 -8.48 -4.65 8.60
CA TYR A 136 -9.55 -4.54 9.57
C TYR A 136 -9.29 -3.46 10.63
N ALA A 137 -8.04 -3.19 10.97
CA ALA A 137 -7.72 -2.15 11.96
C ALA A 137 -8.13 -0.76 11.46
N ILE A 138 -7.81 -0.46 10.19
CA ILE A 138 -8.21 0.83 9.61
C ILE A 138 -9.71 0.87 9.28
N ASN A 139 -10.34 -0.24 8.88
CA ASN A 139 -11.78 -0.27 8.61
C ASN A 139 -12.59 0.14 9.84
N VAL A 140 -12.22 -0.30 11.06
CA VAL A 140 -12.87 0.14 12.31
C VAL A 140 -12.79 1.66 12.46
N VAL A 141 -11.63 2.25 12.15
CA VAL A 141 -11.45 3.71 12.24
C VAL A 141 -12.27 4.43 11.17
N ILE A 142 -12.33 3.89 9.94
CA ILE A 142 -13.14 4.44 8.85
C ILE A 142 -14.62 4.42 9.23
N ASP A 143 -15.14 3.29 9.74
CA ASP A 143 -16.54 3.13 10.13
C ASP A 143 -16.92 4.13 11.23
N LEU A 144 -16.13 4.21 12.30
CA LEU A 144 -16.39 5.18 13.37
C LEU A 144 -16.26 6.63 12.90
N SER A 145 -15.33 6.90 11.99
CA SER A 145 -15.12 8.24 11.46
C SER A 145 -16.24 8.71 10.52
N SER A 146 -16.98 7.79 9.93
CA SER A 146 -18.14 8.13 9.10
C SER A 146 -19.28 8.75 9.93
N GLU A 147 -19.38 8.35 11.22
CA GLU A 147 -20.40 8.83 12.14
C GLU A 147 -19.96 10.08 12.93
N MET A 148 -18.69 10.13 13.34
CA MET A 148 -18.20 11.11 14.31
C MET A 148 -17.11 12.04 13.77
N GLY A 149 -16.68 11.86 12.54
CA GLY A 149 -15.53 12.54 11.97
C GLY A 149 -14.21 11.90 12.39
N TYR A 150 -13.17 12.07 11.57
CA TYR A 150 -11.89 11.37 11.79
C TYR A 150 -11.06 11.95 12.95
N LYS A 151 -11.11 13.27 13.17
CA LYS A 151 -10.29 13.93 14.22
C LYS A 151 -10.62 13.41 15.63
N PRO A 152 -11.89 13.38 16.08
CA PRO A 152 -12.24 12.82 17.39
C PRO A 152 -11.86 11.34 17.52
N VAL A 153 -12.05 10.55 16.45
CA VAL A 153 -11.74 9.12 16.46
C VAL A 153 -10.23 8.88 16.57
N CYS A 154 -9.41 9.60 15.81
CA CYS A 154 -7.95 9.52 15.90
C CYS A 154 -7.45 9.98 17.29
N GLU A 155 -8.02 11.05 17.84
CA GLU A 155 -7.69 11.50 19.20
C GLU A 155 -8.05 10.46 20.27
N ALA A 156 -9.21 9.82 20.18
CA ALA A 156 -9.58 8.73 21.09
C ALA A 156 -8.66 7.53 20.95
N LEU A 157 -8.32 7.16 19.72
CA LEU A 157 -7.41 6.06 19.40
C LEU A 157 -6.02 6.28 20.02
N SER A 158 -5.47 7.49 19.94
CA SER A 158 -4.17 7.84 20.53
C SER A 158 -4.13 7.75 22.06
N LYS A 159 -5.30 7.83 22.72
CA LYS A 159 -5.44 7.76 24.18
C LYS A 159 -5.63 6.35 24.71
N ILE A 160 -5.72 5.33 23.87
CA ILE A 160 -5.83 3.94 24.30
C ILE A 160 -4.58 3.55 25.09
N SER A 161 -4.78 2.99 26.29
CA SER A 161 -3.68 2.61 27.16
C SER A 161 -2.81 1.48 26.57
N ARG A 162 -1.51 1.51 26.87
CA ARG A 162 -0.57 0.48 26.40
C ARG A 162 -1.01 -0.95 26.77
N ALA A 163 -1.57 -1.14 27.95
CA ALA A 163 -2.09 -2.45 28.37
C ALA A 163 -3.26 -2.93 27.49
N THR A 164 -4.15 -1.99 27.09
CA THR A 164 -5.25 -2.30 26.16
C THR A 164 -4.71 -2.62 24.77
N ILE A 165 -3.71 -1.87 24.29
CA ILE A 165 -3.05 -2.12 22.99
C ILE A 165 -2.43 -3.52 22.96
N GLN A 166 -1.64 -3.88 23.97
CA GLN A 166 -1.03 -5.22 24.07
C GLN A 166 -2.10 -6.34 24.05
N ARG A 167 -3.23 -6.11 24.73
CA ARG A 167 -4.34 -7.06 24.69
C ARG A 167 -4.94 -7.18 23.29
N ILE A 168 -5.17 -6.06 22.59
CA ILE A 168 -5.70 -6.04 21.22
C ILE A 168 -4.76 -6.81 20.28
N GLU A 169 -3.46 -6.54 20.34
CA GLU A 169 -2.47 -7.17 19.47
C GLU A 169 -2.28 -8.66 19.74
N GLY A 170 -2.48 -9.10 20.97
CA GLY A 170 -2.44 -10.51 21.39
C GLY A 170 -3.71 -11.31 21.12
N MET A 171 -4.80 -10.64 20.69
CA MET A 171 -6.07 -11.34 20.42
C MET A 171 -6.02 -12.10 19.08
N THR A 172 -6.80 -13.19 19.04
CA THR A 172 -7.02 -14.00 17.84
C THR A 172 -8.46 -13.82 17.35
N GLY A 173 -8.64 -13.98 16.02
CA GLY A 173 -9.94 -13.81 15.37
C GLY A 173 -10.23 -12.36 15.02
N GLU A 174 -10.34 -12.10 13.71
CA GLU A 174 -10.51 -10.74 13.16
C GLU A 174 -11.70 -10.01 13.78
N GLU A 175 -12.85 -10.67 13.91
CA GLU A 175 -14.07 -10.06 14.42
C GLU A 175 -13.96 -9.68 15.90
N ASN A 176 -13.30 -10.53 16.70
CA ASN A 176 -13.04 -10.22 18.12
C ASN A 176 -12.14 -8.99 18.27
N VAL A 177 -11.09 -8.91 17.44
CA VAL A 177 -10.17 -7.76 17.44
C VAL A 177 -10.88 -6.48 17.03
N LYS A 178 -11.71 -6.52 15.96
CA LYS A 178 -12.52 -5.38 15.52
C LYS A 178 -13.43 -4.86 16.63
N ASN A 179 -14.20 -5.75 17.23
CA ASN A 179 -15.15 -5.39 18.28
C ASN A 179 -14.43 -4.79 19.48
N PHE A 180 -13.34 -5.41 19.94
CA PHE A 180 -12.58 -4.91 21.07
C PHE A 180 -11.89 -3.56 20.79
N LEU A 181 -11.36 -3.37 19.60
CA LEU A 181 -10.79 -2.09 19.16
C LEU A 181 -11.86 -0.99 19.10
N LYS A 182 -13.04 -1.30 18.53
CA LYS A 182 -14.18 -0.41 18.47
C LYS A 182 -14.64 0.00 19.88
N ASP A 183 -14.76 -0.95 20.80
CA ASP A 183 -15.14 -0.69 22.19
C ASP A 183 -14.10 0.17 22.92
N ALA A 184 -12.81 -0.08 22.69
CA ALA A 184 -11.73 0.71 23.26
C ALA A 184 -11.78 2.16 22.79
N ILE A 185 -11.99 2.41 21.49
CA ILE A 185 -12.15 3.75 20.94
C ILE A 185 -13.40 4.44 21.52
N ASN A 186 -14.54 3.76 21.52
CA ASN A 186 -15.81 4.30 22.05
C ASN A 186 -15.71 4.68 23.53
N LYS A 187 -14.98 3.92 24.34
CA LYS A 187 -14.72 4.24 25.74
C LYS A 187 -13.96 5.55 25.89
N GLU A 188 -12.94 5.79 25.05
CA GLU A 188 -12.18 7.05 25.11
C GLU A 188 -13.01 8.22 24.56
N LEU A 189 -13.80 8.02 23.50
CA LEU A 189 -14.78 9.01 23.00
C LEU A 189 -15.82 9.41 24.06
N GLY A 190 -16.33 8.44 24.85
CA GLY A 190 -17.22 8.71 25.97
C GLY A 190 -16.59 9.63 27.01
N LYS A 191 -15.33 9.39 27.37
CA LYS A 191 -14.59 10.24 28.32
C LYS A 191 -14.41 11.67 27.79
N GLN A 192 -14.17 11.85 26.49
CA GLN A 192 -14.05 13.19 25.88
C GLN A 192 -15.36 13.99 26.02
N LYS A 193 -16.51 13.38 25.72
CA LYS A 193 -17.83 14.03 25.89
C LYS A 193 -18.05 14.51 27.31
N PHE A 194 -17.67 13.72 28.33
CA PHE A 194 -17.81 14.11 29.72
C PHE A 194 -16.86 15.24 30.16
N ASN A 195 -15.67 15.32 29.59
CA ASN A 195 -14.70 16.38 29.91
C ASN A 195 -15.13 17.75 29.36
N HIS A 196 -15.87 17.81 28.25
CA HIS A 196 -16.45 19.04 27.73
C HIS A 196 -17.70 19.53 28.48
N LEU A 197 -18.29 18.70 29.36
CA LEU A 197 -19.46 19.03 30.15
C LEU A 197 -19.12 19.43 31.60
N LYS A 198 -17.83 19.44 31.97
CA LYS A 198 -17.40 19.99 33.28
C LYS A 198 -17.17 21.50 33.14
N PRO A 199 -17.85 22.34 33.96
CA PRO A 199 -17.66 23.79 33.95
C PRO A 199 -16.24 24.19 34.37
#